data_8f5b3cb58af9c6dc1479574c69b9a31e
#
_entry.id   8f5b3cb58af9c6dc1479574c69b9a31e
#
_cell.length_a   1.000
_cell.length_b   1.000
_cell.length_c   1.000
_cell.angle_alpha   90.00
_cell.angle_beta   90.00
_cell.angle_gamma   90.00
#
_symmetry.space_group_name_H-M   'P 1'
#
loop_
_entity.id
_entity.type
_entity.pdbx_description
1 polymer ?
#
loop_
_entity_poly.entity_id
_entity_poly.type
_entity_poly.pdbx_seq_one_letter_code
_entity_poly.pdbx_strand_id
1 'polypeptide(L)'
;MNELSISQKYSQDKYNLLGNTDVIASIPDIKSPVIQTVRLNPDPKKGEVYIQQHANSNNPNLYAITKNGLKKLADGAGIKMLSSEHVIPATCQKCVAVNQHSGKGVRCGNCNNKDVAYRVTISVPQLTGEVLTVEDTHEIIVENVTPSMTGKQKAEFMKHLPQICEAKALNGAIRTALHIKGTYTLEELQKPFVVAYLVPNLNHQDVKRAAIENMFQSSANLFGNTPSVQQIESRVPESSAIAIEAADGENYDAYIDGTYKEDIPDNKTEADNNVIQQDYYCDKCGEPVTKKVWNYSVDKFERPLCYKCQKLVRDEQGGAGR
;
A
#
# COMPACT_ATOMS: atom_id res chain seq x y z
N MET A 1 -11.46 27.21 -27.68
CA MET A 1 -10.58 26.64 -26.62
C MET A 1 -11.07 27.17 -25.27
N ASN A 2 -11.47 26.31 -24.39
CA ASN A 2 -11.89 26.67 -23.02
C ASN A 2 -10.69 26.56 -22.08
N GLU A 3 -10.45 27.60 -21.29
CA GLU A 3 -9.44 27.54 -20.23
C GLU A 3 -10.03 26.90 -18.98
N LEU A 4 -9.28 25.96 -18.37
CA LEU A 4 -9.66 25.34 -17.15
C LEU A 4 -8.54 25.53 -16.10
N SER A 5 -8.90 26.12 -14.96
CA SER A 5 -8.07 26.20 -13.79
C SER A 5 -8.74 25.45 -12.65
N ILE A 6 -8.13 24.36 -12.22
CA ILE A 6 -8.66 23.53 -11.12
C ILE A 6 -8.49 24.25 -9.79
N SER A 7 -7.33 24.88 -9.55
CA SER A 7 -7.03 25.60 -8.31
C SER A 7 -7.98 26.80 -8.07
N GLN A 8 -8.46 27.44 -9.14
CA GLN A 8 -9.48 28.51 -9.01
C GLN A 8 -10.86 27.96 -8.63
N LYS A 9 -11.23 26.78 -9.15
CA LYS A 9 -12.52 26.15 -8.88
C LYS A 9 -12.56 25.42 -7.54
N TYR A 10 -11.44 24.80 -7.14
CA TYR A 10 -11.30 24.01 -5.94
C TYR A 10 -10.22 24.60 -5.03
N SER A 11 -10.64 25.39 -4.02
CA SER A 11 -9.72 26.01 -3.07
C SER A 11 -9.00 24.96 -2.21
N GLN A 12 -7.69 25.12 -2.00
CA GLN A 12 -6.87 24.26 -1.12
C GLN A 12 -7.34 24.28 0.34
N ASP A 13 -8.09 25.32 0.76
CA ASP A 13 -8.67 25.37 2.10
C ASP A 13 -9.73 24.27 2.32
N LYS A 14 -10.42 23.86 1.23
CA LYS A 14 -11.53 22.89 1.27
C LYS A 14 -11.20 21.56 0.61
N TYR A 15 -10.14 21.48 -0.18
CA TYR A 15 -9.80 20.33 -1.00
C TYR A 15 -8.31 20.03 -0.96
N ASN A 16 -7.96 18.74 -1.05
CA ASN A 16 -6.61 18.31 -1.34
C ASN A 16 -6.45 18.15 -2.86
N LEU A 17 -5.69 19.02 -3.48
CA LEU A 17 -5.43 18.95 -4.92
C LEU A 17 -4.30 17.96 -5.20
N LEU A 18 -4.52 17.02 -6.11
CA LEU A 18 -3.56 16.00 -6.49
C LEU A 18 -3.05 16.19 -7.92
N GLY A 19 -1.77 15.85 -8.14
CA GLY A 19 -1.12 15.97 -9.44
C GLY A 19 -0.92 17.44 -9.86
N ASN A 20 -0.83 17.68 -11.17
CA ASN A 20 -0.59 19.01 -11.75
C ASN A 20 -1.88 19.84 -11.86
N THR A 21 -2.57 20.07 -10.75
CA THR A 21 -3.84 20.82 -10.73
C THR A 21 -3.64 22.34 -10.68
N ASP A 22 -2.42 22.82 -10.49
CA ASP A 22 -2.10 24.27 -10.49
C ASP A 22 -1.90 24.84 -11.91
N VAL A 23 -1.99 24.00 -12.92
CA VAL A 23 -1.81 24.40 -14.31
C VAL A 23 -3.13 24.93 -14.88
N ILE A 24 -3.07 26.07 -15.56
CA ILE A 24 -4.16 26.54 -16.42
C ILE A 24 -4.06 25.79 -17.73
N ALA A 25 -4.97 24.85 -17.97
CA ALA A 25 -4.99 24.05 -19.18
C ALA A 25 -5.92 24.64 -20.22
N SER A 26 -5.39 24.81 -21.45
CA SER A 26 -6.22 25.10 -22.63
C SER A 26 -6.76 23.80 -23.19
N ILE A 27 -8.08 23.61 -23.19
CA ILE A 27 -8.74 22.36 -23.56
C ILE A 27 -9.13 22.41 -25.03
N PRO A 28 -8.56 21.54 -25.88
CA PRO A 28 -9.02 21.38 -27.27
C PRO A 28 -10.44 20.78 -27.29
N ASP A 29 -11.25 21.17 -28.30
CA ASP A 29 -12.64 20.70 -28.43
C ASP A 29 -12.76 19.17 -28.60
N ILE A 30 -11.68 18.51 -29.08
CA ILE A 30 -11.58 17.05 -29.20
C ILE A 30 -11.37 16.34 -27.87
N LYS A 31 -11.13 17.08 -26.76
CA LYS A 31 -10.92 16.54 -25.39
C LYS A 31 -11.96 17.11 -24.44
N SER A 32 -12.27 16.32 -23.40
CA SER A 32 -13.16 16.72 -22.31
C SER A 32 -12.46 16.54 -20.97
N PRO A 33 -12.59 17.49 -20.03
CA PRO A 33 -12.03 17.37 -18.71
C PRO A 33 -12.87 16.39 -17.86
N VAL A 34 -12.20 15.50 -17.17
CA VAL A 34 -12.74 14.66 -16.11
C VAL A 34 -12.20 15.20 -14.80
N ILE A 35 -13.09 15.58 -13.90
CA ILE A 35 -12.75 16.04 -12.56
C ILE A 35 -13.40 15.06 -11.59
N GLN A 36 -12.60 14.39 -10.78
CA GLN A 36 -13.06 13.44 -9.78
C GLN A 36 -12.76 13.94 -8.37
N THR A 37 -13.72 13.72 -7.50
CA THR A 37 -13.57 14.01 -6.06
C THR A 37 -13.60 12.71 -5.29
N VAL A 38 -12.50 12.37 -4.64
CA VAL A 38 -12.32 11.14 -3.87
C VAL A 38 -12.27 11.48 -2.39
N ARG A 39 -13.05 10.79 -1.56
CA ARG A 39 -12.99 10.93 -0.10
C ARG A 39 -12.36 9.68 0.50
N LEU A 40 -11.32 9.85 1.30
CA LEU A 40 -10.76 8.82 2.13
C LEU A 40 -11.47 8.80 3.48
N ASN A 41 -11.61 7.61 4.06
CA ASN A 41 -12.10 7.49 5.41
C ASN A 41 -10.94 7.75 6.39
N PRO A 42 -11.01 8.77 7.25
CA PRO A 42 -9.93 9.12 8.17
C PRO A 42 -9.82 8.17 9.38
N ASP A 43 -10.76 7.24 9.56
CA ASP A 43 -10.71 6.23 10.61
C ASP A 43 -9.71 5.12 10.24
N PRO A 44 -8.60 4.94 11.01
CA PRO A 44 -7.61 3.89 10.74
C PRO A 44 -8.20 2.47 10.71
N LYS A 45 -9.30 2.23 11.45
CA LYS A 45 -9.98 0.92 11.46
C LYS A 45 -10.62 0.56 10.11
N LYS A 46 -10.82 1.54 9.23
CA LYS A 46 -11.35 1.33 7.88
C LYS A 46 -10.27 0.99 6.85
N GLY A 47 -8.99 1.04 7.25
CA GLY A 47 -7.87 0.56 6.45
C GLY A 47 -7.47 1.44 5.25
N GLU A 48 -8.01 2.67 5.13
CA GLU A 48 -7.60 3.61 4.07
C GLU A 48 -6.45 4.52 4.52
N VAL A 49 -6.28 4.68 5.84
CA VAL A 49 -5.20 5.45 6.47
C VAL A 49 -4.68 4.72 7.71
N TYR A 50 -3.49 5.07 8.18
CA TYR A 50 -2.95 4.62 9.47
C TYR A 50 -2.28 5.78 10.20
N ILE A 51 -2.14 5.67 11.52
CA ILE A 51 -1.42 6.65 12.32
C ILE A 51 0.07 6.37 12.17
N GLN A 52 0.78 7.26 11.49
CA GLN A 52 2.23 7.16 11.33
C GLN A 52 2.98 7.73 12.54
N GLN A 53 2.45 8.81 13.13
CA GLN A 53 3.00 9.42 14.33
C GLN A 53 1.87 9.70 15.31
N HIS A 54 1.98 9.14 16.52
CA HIS A 54 1.03 9.42 17.58
C HIS A 54 1.21 10.82 18.15
N ALA A 55 0.11 11.42 18.58
CA ALA A 55 0.13 12.72 19.24
C ALA A 55 1.04 12.68 20.47
N ASN A 56 1.79 13.76 20.66
CA ASN A 56 2.50 14.05 21.89
C ASN A 56 2.07 15.44 22.40
N SER A 57 2.64 15.90 23.55
CA SER A 57 2.28 17.18 24.15
C SER A 57 2.37 18.39 23.22
N ASN A 58 3.11 18.29 22.11
CA ASN A 58 3.40 19.42 21.20
C ASN A 58 2.85 19.21 19.78
N ASN A 59 2.47 17.99 19.39
CA ASN A 59 2.09 17.67 18.02
C ASN A 59 0.85 16.78 17.96
N PRO A 60 -0.09 17.02 17.03
CA PRO A 60 -1.23 16.15 16.79
C PRO A 60 -0.80 14.82 16.14
N ASN A 61 -1.74 13.87 16.05
CA ASN A 61 -1.54 12.67 15.24
C ASN A 61 -1.27 13.03 13.79
N LEU A 62 -0.28 12.37 13.20
CA LEU A 62 -0.04 12.40 11.76
C LEU A 62 -0.41 11.05 11.15
N TYR A 63 -1.10 11.11 10.05
CA TYR A 63 -1.64 9.96 9.33
C TYR A 63 -0.95 9.79 8.00
N ALA A 64 -0.76 8.55 7.57
CA ALA A 64 -0.35 8.22 6.22
C ALA A 64 -1.43 7.40 5.50
N ILE A 65 -1.47 7.52 4.17
CA ILE A 65 -2.44 6.82 3.33
C ILE A 65 -1.91 5.41 3.07
N THR A 66 -2.73 4.39 3.33
CA THR A 66 -2.42 2.99 3.10
C THR A 66 -2.48 2.61 1.61
N LYS A 67 -2.08 1.39 1.27
CA LYS A 67 -2.26 0.80 -0.07
C LYS A 67 -3.71 0.93 -0.57
N ASN A 68 -4.70 0.66 0.30
CA ASN A 68 -6.11 0.73 -0.09
C ASN A 68 -6.56 2.17 -0.38
N GLY A 69 -6.12 3.12 0.44
CA GLY A 69 -6.36 4.54 0.20
C GLY A 69 -5.69 5.02 -1.10
N LEU A 70 -4.44 4.63 -1.35
CA LEU A 70 -3.71 4.97 -2.57
C LEU A 70 -4.39 4.36 -3.80
N LYS A 71 -4.84 3.11 -3.73
CA LYS A 71 -5.59 2.48 -4.83
C LYS A 71 -6.85 3.26 -5.16
N LYS A 72 -7.62 3.67 -4.16
CA LYS A 72 -8.83 4.47 -4.35
C LYS A 72 -8.54 5.83 -5.03
N LEU A 73 -7.43 6.47 -4.67
CA LEU A 73 -6.99 7.71 -5.32
C LEU A 73 -6.53 7.46 -6.75
N ALA A 74 -5.79 6.37 -7.00
CA ALA A 74 -5.32 5.98 -8.32
C ALA A 74 -6.48 5.66 -9.28
N ASP A 75 -7.49 4.93 -8.80
CA ASP A 75 -8.71 4.63 -9.56
C ASP A 75 -9.44 5.93 -9.95
N GLY A 76 -9.57 6.88 -9.02
CA GLY A 76 -10.13 8.21 -9.30
C GLY A 76 -9.31 9.02 -10.28
N ALA A 77 -7.99 8.86 -10.30
CA ALA A 77 -7.08 9.54 -11.22
C ALA A 77 -6.96 8.87 -12.61
N GLY A 78 -7.63 7.73 -12.81
CA GLY A 78 -7.53 6.98 -14.07
C GLY A 78 -6.15 6.36 -14.30
N ILE A 79 -5.38 6.13 -13.24
CA ILE A 79 -4.04 5.51 -13.31
C ILE A 79 -4.19 4.03 -13.68
N LYS A 80 -3.32 3.57 -14.59
CA LYS A 80 -3.25 2.16 -14.99
C LYS A 80 -1.83 1.64 -14.79
N MET A 81 -1.69 0.44 -14.26
CA MET A 81 -0.42 -0.26 -14.22
C MET A 81 -0.12 -0.80 -15.62
N LEU A 82 1.06 -0.47 -16.14
CA LEU A 82 1.53 -0.93 -17.45
C LEU A 82 2.38 -2.19 -17.33
N SER A 83 3.30 -2.21 -16.35
CA SER A 83 4.15 -3.37 -16.10
C SER A 83 4.51 -3.47 -14.62
N SER A 84 4.80 -4.70 -14.18
CA SER A 84 5.41 -5.00 -12.90
C SER A 84 6.46 -6.08 -13.13
N GLU A 85 7.73 -5.76 -12.84
CA GLU A 85 8.86 -6.61 -13.17
C GLU A 85 9.72 -6.87 -11.93
N HIS A 86 10.06 -8.13 -11.71
CA HIS A 86 11.08 -8.49 -10.75
C HIS A 86 12.45 -8.07 -11.30
N VAL A 87 13.20 -7.26 -10.57
CA VAL A 87 14.52 -6.78 -10.94
C VAL A 87 15.57 -7.21 -9.90
N ILE A 88 16.85 -7.04 -10.25
CA ILE A 88 17.93 -7.33 -9.31
C ILE A 88 18.08 -6.16 -8.35
N PRO A 89 18.15 -6.41 -7.02
CA PRO A 89 18.43 -5.37 -6.06
C PRO A 89 19.70 -4.58 -6.38
N ALA A 90 19.60 -3.25 -6.45
CA ALA A 90 20.72 -2.37 -6.80
C ALA A 90 21.83 -2.35 -5.73
N THR A 91 21.50 -2.71 -4.49
CA THR A 91 22.43 -2.76 -3.37
C THR A 91 23.50 -3.85 -3.49
N CYS A 92 23.30 -4.88 -4.32
CA CYS A 92 24.33 -5.88 -4.57
C CYS A 92 25.32 -5.40 -5.65
N GLN A 93 26.42 -4.76 -5.23
CA GLN A 93 27.46 -4.27 -6.13
C GLN A 93 28.06 -5.38 -7.06
N LYS A 94 28.15 -6.63 -6.56
CA LYS A 94 28.62 -7.75 -7.38
C LYS A 94 27.62 -8.10 -8.49
N CYS A 95 26.33 -8.07 -8.19
CA CYS A 95 25.28 -8.25 -9.21
C CYS A 95 25.33 -7.12 -10.25
N VAL A 96 25.51 -5.89 -9.81
CA VAL A 96 25.63 -4.72 -10.69
C VAL A 96 26.83 -4.91 -11.63
N ALA A 97 28.00 -5.28 -11.13
CA ALA A 97 29.18 -5.53 -11.94
C ALA A 97 28.99 -6.66 -12.95
N VAL A 98 28.41 -7.79 -12.55
CA VAL A 98 28.10 -8.93 -13.45
C VAL A 98 27.14 -8.51 -14.55
N ASN A 99 26.12 -7.71 -14.23
CA ASN A 99 25.13 -7.27 -15.20
C ASN A 99 25.64 -6.21 -16.17
N GLN A 100 26.53 -5.31 -15.74
CA GLN A 100 27.20 -4.37 -16.62
C GLN A 100 27.98 -5.09 -17.73
N HIS A 101 28.53 -6.29 -17.44
CA HIS A 101 29.30 -7.08 -18.43
C HIS A 101 28.41 -8.01 -19.26
N SER A 102 27.39 -8.62 -18.68
CA SER A 102 26.58 -9.66 -19.36
C SER A 102 25.25 -9.15 -19.92
N GLY A 103 24.71 -8.04 -19.43
CA GLY A 103 23.43 -7.47 -19.89
C GLY A 103 22.19 -8.36 -19.61
N LYS A 104 22.34 -9.46 -18.88
CA LYS A 104 21.32 -10.53 -18.79
C LYS A 104 20.52 -10.58 -17.50
N GLY A 105 20.64 -9.61 -16.61
CA GLY A 105 19.91 -9.63 -15.35
C GLY A 105 20.23 -10.84 -14.44
N VAL A 106 21.47 -11.33 -14.47
CA VAL A 106 21.90 -12.52 -13.74
C VAL A 106 22.42 -12.16 -12.35
N ARG A 107 22.06 -12.93 -11.33
CA ARG A 107 22.63 -12.79 -9.97
C ARG A 107 24.07 -13.33 -9.94
N CYS A 108 24.92 -12.68 -9.15
CA CYS A 108 26.33 -13.04 -9.01
C CYS A 108 26.59 -14.35 -8.23
N GLY A 109 25.55 -14.95 -7.66
CA GLY A 109 25.66 -16.18 -6.83
C GLY A 109 26.18 -15.95 -5.40
N ASN A 110 26.74 -14.77 -5.10
CA ASN A 110 27.31 -14.45 -3.79
C ASN A 110 26.47 -13.46 -2.98
N CYS A 111 25.38 -12.95 -3.55
CA CYS A 111 24.46 -12.09 -2.82
C CYS A 111 23.38 -12.92 -2.10
N ASN A 112 22.74 -12.30 -1.09
CA ASN A 112 21.60 -12.92 -0.47
C ASN A 112 20.48 -13.06 -1.51
N ASN A 113 20.20 -14.27 -1.93
CA ASN A 113 19.16 -14.58 -2.92
C ASN A 113 17.74 -14.44 -2.38
N LYS A 114 17.59 -14.05 -1.11
CA LYS A 114 16.30 -13.73 -0.48
C LYS A 114 15.89 -12.28 -0.66
N ASP A 115 16.84 -11.40 -1.03
CA ASP A 115 16.53 -10.01 -1.30
C ASP A 115 15.71 -9.88 -2.58
N VAL A 116 14.75 -8.99 -2.57
CA VAL A 116 13.78 -8.83 -3.66
C VAL A 116 13.70 -7.36 -4.06
N ALA A 117 13.62 -7.10 -5.36
CA ALA A 117 13.31 -5.79 -5.89
C ALA A 117 12.29 -5.89 -7.03
N TYR A 118 11.36 -4.95 -7.06
CA TYR A 118 10.34 -4.81 -8.10
C TYR A 118 10.40 -3.42 -8.70
N ARG A 119 10.23 -3.38 -10.01
CA ARG A 119 10.03 -2.17 -10.79
C ARG A 119 8.59 -2.15 -11.28
N VAL A 120 7.87 -1.06 -11.02
CA VAL A 120 6.50 -0.88 -11.46
C VAL A 120 6.41 0.35 -12.34
N THR A 121 5.75 0.21 -13.48
CA THR A 121 5.48 1.30 -14.42
C THR A 121 3.98 1.54 -14.50
N ILE A 122 3.55 2.80 -14.31
CA ILE A 122 2.16 3.21 -14.39
C ILE A 122 1.97 4.29 -15.46
N SER A 123 0.78 4.34 -16.03
CA SER A 123 0.33 5.44 -16.91
C SER A 123 -0.63 6.36 -16.17
N VAL A 124 -0.45 7.64 -16.33
CA VAL A 124 -1.18 8.69 -15.61
C VAL A 124 -1.69 9.72 -16.62
N PRO A 125 -3.00 9.79 -16.86
CA PRO A 125 -3.55 10.81 -17.74
C PRO A 125 -3.41 12.20 -17.10
N GLN A 126 -3.03 13.20 -17.90
CA GLN A 126 -2.74 14.57 -17.44
C GLN A 126 -3.78 15.57 -17.94
N LEU A 127 -3.85 16.74 -17.27
CA LEU A 127 -4.63 17.88 -17.74
C LEU A 127 -4.12 18.49 -19.07
N THR A 128 -2.87 18.23 -19.43
CA THR A 128 -2.33 18.58 -20.75
C THR A 128 -2.91 17.70 -21.87
N GLY A 129 -3.56 16.60 -21.48
CA GLY A 129 -4.07 15.59 -22.40
C GLY A 129 -3.00 14.62 -22.90
N GLU A 130 -1.81 14.69 -22.35
CA GLU A 130 -0.76 13.70 -22.50
C GLU A 130 -0.92 12.59 -21.46
N VAL A 131 -0.31 11.44 -21.71
CA VAL A 131 -0.22 10.35 -20.74
C VAL A 131 1.21 10.32 -20.23
N LEU A 132 1.39 10.63 -18.95
CA LEU A 132 2.68 10.51 -18.29
C LEU A 132 2.93 9.06 -17.92
N THR A 133 4.13 8.57 -18.19
CA THR A 133 4.61 7.27 -17.68
C THR A 133 5.49 7.52 -16.47
N VAL A 134 5.16 6.91 -15.33
CA VAL A 134 5.93 7.00 -14.09
C VAL A 134 6.42 5.61 -13.73
N GLU A 135 7.70 5.52 -13.43
CA GLU A 135 8.36 4.29 -12.98
C GLU A 135 8.86 4.47 -11.54
N ASP A 136 8.69 3.46 -10.71
CA ASP A 136 9.29 3.37 -9.39
C ASP A 136 9.87 1.98 -9.17
N THR A 137 11.00 1.93 -8.45
CA THR A 137 11.66 0.68 -8.09
C THR A 137 11.84 0.62 -6.59
N HIS A 138 11.28 -0.43 -5.98
CA HIS A 138 11.44 -0.69 -4.56
C HIS A 138 12.25 -1.96 -4.35
N GLU A 139 13.17 -1.94 -3.38
CA GLU A 139 13.94 -3.11 -2.98
C GLU A 139 13.81 -3.38 -1.49
N ILE A 140 13.77 -4.65 -1.12
CA ILE A 140 13.75 -5.10 0.27
C ILE A 140 14.97 -5.98 0.51
N ILE A 141 15.87 -5.49 1.36
CA ILE A 141 17.04 -6.21 1.86
C ILE A 141 16.62 -6.91 3.16
N VAL A 142 16.47 -8.23 3.07
CA VAL A 142 15.92 -9.05 4.15
C VAL A 142 16.67 -8.86 5.47
N GLU A 143 17.99 -8.74 5.42
CA GLU A 143 18.84 -8.55 6.60
C GLU A 143 18.57 -7.22 7.32
N ASN A 144 18.14 -6.19 6.58
CA ASN A 144 17.85 -4.87 7.18
C ASN A 144 16.47 -4.83 7.86
N VAL A 145 15.52 -5.64 7.38
CA VAL A 145 14.11 -5.58 7.82
C VAL A 145 13.80 -6.61 8.90
N THR A 146 14.50 -7.75 8.91
CA THR A 146 14.15 -8.87 9.79
C THR A 146 14.85 -8.97 11.16
N PRO A 147 15.80 -8.10 11.57
CA PRO A 147 16.51 -8.29 12.84
C PRO A 147 15.60 -8.26 14.07
N SER A 148 14.53 -7.46 14.03
CA SER A 148 13.57 -7.32 15.14
C SER A 148 12.39 -8.30 15.08
N MET A 149 12.29 -9.11 14.03
CA MET A 149 11.18 -10.04 13.83
C MET A 149 11.39 -11.34 14.58
N THR A 150 10.33 -11.85 15.21
CA THR A 150 10.30 -13.22 15.75
C THR A 150 10.37 -14.25 14.61
N GLY A 151 10.75 -15.49 14.91
CA GLY A 151 10.85 -16.54 13.88
C GLY A 151 9.54 -16.75 13.10
N LYS A 152 8.38 -16.69 13.77
CA LYS A 152 7.06 -16.82 13.13
C LYS A 152 6.77 -15.61 12.23
N GLN A 153 7.01 -14.39 12.68
CA GLN A 153 6.84 -13.17 11.89
C GLN A 153 7.75 -13.16 10.67
N LYS A 154 9.01 -13.57 10.84
CA LYS A 154 9.97 -13.68 9.73
C LYS A 154 9.51 -14.70 8.68
N ALA A 155 9.00 -15.85 9.09
CA ALA A 155 8.50 -16.86 8.15
C ALA A 155 7.30 -16.33 7.35
N GLU A 156 6.34 -15.67 8.00
CA GLU A 156 5.17 -15.07 7.35
C GLU A 156 5.57 -13.91 6.42
N PHE A 157 6.45 -13.02 6.88
CA PHE A 157 7.02 -11.96 6.04
C PHE A 157 7.69 -12.51 4.78
N MET A 158 8.54 -13.56 4.92
CA MET A 158 9.24 -14.16 3.79
C MET A 158 8.29 -14.80 2.78
N LYS A 159 7.16 -15.35 3.23
CA LYS A 159 6.12 -15.93 2.37
C LYS A 159 5.51 -14.88 1.42
N HIS A 160 5.31 -13.66 1.91
CA HIS A 160 4.67 -12.57 1.16
C HIS A 160 5.65 -11.51 0.63
N LEU A 161 6.96 -11.71 0.81
CA LEU A 161 7.99 -10.74 0.49
C LEU A 161 7.90 -10.17 -0.96
N PRO A 162 7.71 -10.97 -2.02
CA PRO A 162 7.57 -10.44 -3.37
C PRO A 162 6.37 -9.52 -3.53
N GLN A 163 5.22 -9.91 -3.00
CA GLN A 163 3.97 -9.13 -3.06
C GLN A 163 4.07 -7.80 -2.30
N ILE A 164 4.77 -7.83 -1.15
CA ILE A 164 5.03 -6.63 -0.35
C ILE A 164 5.93 -5.67 -1.12
N CYS A 165 6.99 -6.18 -1.74
CA CYS A 165 7.94 -5.38 -2.50
C CYS A 165 7.26 -4.72 -3.72
N GLU A 166 6.50 -5.50 -4.49
CA GLU A 166 5.71 -5.01 -5.62
C GLU A 166 4.70 -3.93 -5.20
N ALA A 167 3.95 -4.18 -4.13
CA ALA A 167 2.99 -3.21 -3.60
C ALA A 167 3.64 -1.90 -3.18
N LYS A 168 4.86 -1.94 -2.60
CA LYS A 168 5.61 -0.73 -2.24
C LYS A 168 6.09 0.04 -3.46
N ALA A 169 6.59 -0.65 -4.50
CA ALA A 169 6.93 -0.01 -5.75
C ALA A 169 5.71 0.68 -6.39
N LEU A 170 4.56 0.00 -6.45
CA LEU A 170 3.33 0.58 -6.96
C LEU A 170 2.88 1.80 -6.13
N ASN A 171 2.91 1.70 -4.81
CA ASN A 171 2.57 2.81 -3.92
C ASN A 171 3.50 4.01 -4.10
N GLY A 172 4.79 3.78 -4.30
CA GLY A 172 5.78 4.81 -4.61
C GLY A 172 5.47 5.52 -5.92
N ALA A 173 5.22 4.75 -6.99
CA ALA A 173 4.85 5.29 -8.29
C ALA A 173 3.57 6.16 -8.21
N ILE A 174 2.51 5.69 -7.51
CA ILE A 174 1.27 6.44 -7.32
C ILE A 174 1.51 7.74 -6.53
N ARG A 175 2.28 7.69 -5.43
CA ARG A 175 2.61 8.87 -4.63
C ARG A 175 3.35 9.92 -5.44
N THR A 176 4.33 9.49 -6.22
CA THR A 176 5.11 10.35 -7.12
C THR A 176 4.21 10.98 -8.19
N ALA A 177 3.38 10.16 -8.85
CA ALA A 177 2.49 10.62 -9.92
C ALA A 177 1.45 11.64 -9.47
N LEU A 178 0.90 11.46 -8.29
CA LEU A 178 -0.16 12.31 -7.73
C LEU A 178 0.36 13.38 -6.76
N HIS A 179 1.67 13.47 -6.55
CA HIS A 179 2.29 14.41 -5.59
C HIS A 179 1.71 14.28 -4.17
N ILE A 180 1.48 13.03 -3.73
CA ILE A 180 0.88 12.75 -2.42
C ILE A 180 1.88 13.03 -1.31
N LYS A 181 1.47 13.80 -0.31
CA LYS A 181 2.29 14.09 0.88
C LYS A 181 2.61 12.80 1.65
N GLY A 182 3.74 12.79 2.35
CA GLY A 182 4.10 11.67 3.24
C GLY A 182 3.11 11.49 4.39
N THR A 183 2.67 12.61 4.99
CA THR A 183 1.74 12.63 6.12
C THR A 183 0.68 13.70 5.97
N TYR A 184 -0.44 13.49 6.65
CA TYR A 184 -1.61 14.37 6.72
C TYR A 184 -2.06 14.55 8.16
N THR A 185 -2.62 15.71 8.48
CA THR A 185 -3.41 15.90 9.70
C THR A 185 -4.81 15.32 9.53
N LEU A 186 -5.54 15.15 10.63
CA LEU A 186 -6.94 14.71 10.57
C LEU A 186 -7.81 15.67 9.75
N GLU A 187 -7.60 16.98 9.92
CA GLU A 187 -8.32 18.02 9.19
C GLU A 187 -8.08 17.95 7.68
N GLU A 188 -6.83 17.71 7.27
CA GLU A 188 -6.50 17.51 5.85
C GLU A 188 -7.16 16.25 5.30
N LEU A 189 -7.19 15.12 6.04
CA LEU A 189 -7.82 13.89 5.58
C LEU A 189 -9.35 13.98 5.46
N GLN A 190 -9.98 14.86 6.23
CA GLN A 190 -11.42 15.14 6.11
C GLN A 190 -11.77 15.92 4.84
N LYS A 191 -10.80 16.63 4.25
CA LYS A 191 -10.99 17.31 2.97
C LYS A 191 -10.99 16.27 1.83
N PRO A 192 -11.92 16.40 0.85
CA PRO A 192 -11.88 15.53 -0.32
C PRO A 192 -10.65 15.81 -1.17
N PHE A 193 -10.15 14.74 -1.80
CA PHE A 193 -9.07 14.79 -2.78
C PHE A 193 -9.65 15.02 -4.17
N VAL A 194 -9.08 15.96 -4.90
CA VAL A 194 -9.50 16.31 -6.27
C VAL A 194 -8.41 15.94 -7.24
N VAL A 195 -8.77 15.19 -8.27
CA VAL A 195 -7.93 14.85 -9.42
C VAL A 195 -8.62 15.30 -10.70
N ALA A 196 -7.84 15.74 -11.69
CA ALA A 196 -8.36 16.17 -12.97
C ALA A 196 -7.44 15.74 -14.10
N TYR A 197 -8.05 15.27 -15.19
CA TYR A 197 -7.35 14.84 -16.39
C TYR A 197 -8.23 15.01 -17.64
N LEU A 198 -7.65 14.93 -18.83
CA LEU A 198 -8.39 15.01 -20.09
C LEU A 198 -8.61 13.62 -20.68
N VAL A 199 -9.82 13.44 -21.24
CA VAL A 199 -10.19 12.26 -22.02
C VAL A 199 -10.64 12.68 -23.42
N PRO A 200 -10.65 11.78 -24.43
CA PRO A 200 -11.25 12.07 -25.72
C PRO A 200 -12.72 12.46 -25.59
N ASN A 201 -13.11 13.53 -26.25
CA ASN A 201 -14.51 14.01 -26.27
C ASN A 201 -15.32 13.18 -27.26
N LEU A 202 -16.00 12.15 -26.78
CA LEU A 202 -16.84 11.28 -27.60
C LEU A 202 -18.05 11.98 -28.25
N ASN A 203 -18.37 13.23 -27.86
CA ASN A 203 -19.39 14.02 -28.52
C ASN A 203 -18.87 14.75 -29.76
N HIS A 204 -17.53 14.88 -29.90
CA HIS A 204 -16.92 15.48 -31.09
C HIS A 204 -16.98 14.49 -32.27
N GLN A 205 -17.40 14.98 -33.44
CA GLN A 205 -17.67 14.09 -34.59
C GLN A 205 -16.43 13.33 -35.07
N ASP A 206 -15.26 13.97 -35.10
CA ASP A 206 -14.03 13.33 -35.53
C ASP A 206 -13.55 12.25 -34.55
N VAL A 207 -13.71 12.50 -33.23
CA VAL A 207 -13.39 11.50 -32.18
C VAL A 207 -14.36 10.32 -32.30
N LYS A 208 -15.65 10.58 -32.52
CA LYS A 208 -16.66 9.53 -32.75
C LYS A 208 -16.34 8.67 -33.96
N ARG A 209 -15.95 9.31 -35.08
CA ARG A 209 -15.58 8.60 -36.30
C ARG A 209 -14.36 7.74 -36.08
N ALA A 210 -13.28 8.27 -35.49
CA ALA A 210 -12.07 7.52 -35.18
C ALA A 210 -12.34 6.33 -34.22
N ALA A 211 -13.21 6.51 -33.20
CA ALA A 211 -13.59 5.43 -32.30
C ALA A 211 -14.33 4.30 -33.04
N ILE A 212 -15.26 4.66 -33.94
CA ILE A 212 -16.01 3.70 -34.76
C ILE A 212 -15.06 2.97 -35.70
N GLU A 213 -14.16 3.66 -36.38
CA GLU A 213 -13.16 3.07 -37.27
C GLU A 213 -12.25 2.07 -36.53
N ASN A 214 -11.79 2.43 -35.33
CA ASN A 214 -11.01 1.54 -34.49
C ASN A 214 -11.80 0.28 -34.02
N MET A 215 -13.08 0.43 -33.74
CA MET A 215 -13.96 -0.70 -33.40
C MET A 215 -14.12 -1.64 -34.62
N PHE A 216 -14.32 -1.10 -35.82
CA PHE A 216 -14.41 -1.91 -37.03
C PHE A 216 -13.10 -2.63 -37.35
N GLN A 217 -11.95 -1.94 -37.22
CA GLN A 217 -10.64 -2.57 -37.42
C GLN A 217 -10.37 -3.68 -36.40
N SER A 218 -10.69 -3.45 -35.14
CA SER A 218 -10.57 -4.48 -34.08
C SER A 218 -11.47 -5.67 -34.36
N SER A 219 -12.72 -5.45 -34.81
CA SER A 219 -13.65 -6.52 -35.18
C SER A 219 -13.17 -7.30 -36.40
N ALA A 220 -12.64 -6.62 -37.45
CA ALA A 220 -12.10 -7.26 -38.63
C ALA A 220 -10.89 -8.14 -38.28
N ASN A 221 -10.02 -7.71 -37.35
CA ASN A 221 -8.89 -8.51 -36.85
C ASN A 221 -9.33 -9.75 -36.06
N LEU A 222 -10.45 -9.66 -35.32
CA LEU A 222 -11.00 -10.78 -34.57
C LEU A 222 -11.70 -11.84 -35.45
N PHE A 223 -12.28 -11.40 -36.59
CA PHE A 223 -13.08 -12.28 -37.48
C PHE A 223 -12.35 -12.68 -38.77
N GLY A 224 -11.07 -12.40 -38.91
CA GLY A 224 -10.23 -13.09 -39.87
C GLY A 224 -10.31 -12.60 -41.33
N ASN A 225 -10.73 -11.37 -41.61
CA ASN A 225 -10.57 -10.74 -42.92
C ASN A 225 -9.46 -9.69 -42.87
N THR A 226 -8.21 -10.12 -43.08
CA THR A 226 -7.06 -9.23 -43.19
C THR A 226 -6.76 -8.88 -44.65
N PRO A 227 -6.93 -7.66 -45.12
CA PRO A 227 -6.04 -7.12 -46.13
C PRO A 227 -4.72 -6.76 -45.46
N SER A 228 -3.61 -7.25 -46.01
CA SER A 228 -2.27 -7.01 -45.51
C SER A 228 -1.91 -5.51 -45.52
N VAL A 229 -2.06 -4.85 -44.40
CA VAL A 229 -1.39 -3.59 -44.13
C VAL A 229 -0.30 -3.88 -43.12
N GLN A 230 0.95 -3.58 -43.49
CA GLN A 230 2.08 -3.67 -42.56
C GLN A 230 1.80 -2.80 -41.36
N GLN A 231 1.38 -3.44 -40.26
CA GLN A 231 1.21 -2.81 -38.95
C GLN A 231 2.61 -2.57 -38.35
N ILE A 232 2.90 -1.29 -38.10
CA ILE A 232 3.87 -0.93 -37.08
C ILE A 232 3.31 -1.47 -35.76
N GLU A 233 3.96 -2.53 -35.26
CA GLU A 233 3.57 -3.16 -33.99
C GLU A 233 3.78 -2.18 -32.82
N SER A 234 2.76 -1.43 -32.49
CA SER A 234 2.60 -0.98 -31.12
C SER A 234 1.94 -2.13 -30.35
N ARG A 235 2.74 -3.03 -29.82
CA ARG A 235 2.30 -4.01 -28.83
C ARG A 235 1.86 -3.23 -27.58
N VAL A 236 0.59 -2.91 -27.49
CA VAL A 236 -0.05 -2.71 -26.21
C VAL A 236 -0.25 -4.12 -25.65
N PRO A 237 0.43 -4.52 -24.56
CA PRO A 237 0.14 -5.80 -23.96
C PRO A 237 -1.32 -5.75 -23.48
N GLU A 238 -2.11 -6.74 -23.89
CA GLU A 238 -3.43 -6.96 -23.31
C GLU A 238 -3.27 -7.00 -21.80
N SER A 239 -3.86 -5.99 -21.15
CA SER A 239 -4.00 -5.93 -19.72
C SER A 239 -4.89 -7.12 -19.33
N SER A 240 -4.28 -8.26 -19.00
CA SER A 240 -4.91 -9.21 -18.12
C SER A 240 -5.16 -8.44 -16.82
N ALA A 241 -6.42 -8.07 -16.58
CA ALA A 241 -6.87 -7.62 -15.28
C ALA A 241 -6.60 -8.80 -14.34
N ILE A 242 -5.42 -8.81 -13.73
CA ILE A 242 -5.16 -9.67 -12.58
C ILE A 242 -6.06 -9.09 -11.50
N ALA A 243 -7.17 -9.77 -11.27
CA ALA A 243 -7.93 -9.59 -10.06
C ALA A 243 -6.96 -9.94 -8.93
N ILE A 244 -6.40 -8.90 -8.30
CA ILE A 244 -5.68 -9.06 -7.05
C ILE A 244 -6.77 -9.40 -6.05
N GLU A 245 -6.98 -10.70 -5.82
CA GLU A 245 -7.76 -11.16 -4.69
C GLU A 245 -7.17 -10.46 -3.46
N ALA A 246 -8.01 -9.71 -2.78
CA ALA A 246 -7.67 -9.05 -1.54
C ALA A 246 -7.28 -10.16 -0.56
N ALA A 247 -5.98 -10.34 -0.36
CA ALA A 247 -5.48 -11.09 0.77
C ALA A 247 -6.03 -10.41 2.02
N ASP A 248 -6.77 -11.21 2.80
CA ASP A 248 -7.47 -10.78 4.01
C ASP A 248 -6.59 -9.87 4.87
N GLY A 249 -7.09 -8.73 5.11
CA GLY A 249 -6.88 -7.59 5.98
C GLY A 249 -5.82 -7.57 7.08
N GLU A 250 -4.68 -8.21 6.94
CA GLU A 250 -3.55 -7.99 7.85
C GLU A 250 -2.68 -6.86 7.31
N ASN A 251 -2.46 -5.88 8.16
CA ASN A 251 -1.76 -4.63 7.84
C ASN A 251 -0.25 -4.85 7.69
N TYR A 252 0.18 -5.43 6.56
CA TYR A 252 1.59 -5.69 6.25
C TYR A 252 2.43 -4.42 6.09
N ASP A 253 1.80 -3.27 5.82
CA ASP A 253 2.51 -2.00 5.69
C ASP A 253 3.18 -1.57 7.01
N ALA A 254 2.60 -1.93 8.16
CA ALA A 254 3.16 -1.63 9.48
C ALA A 254 4.45 -2.42 9.78
N TYR A 255 4.62 -3.61 9.18
CA TYR A 255 5.82 -4.44 9.39
C TYR A 255 7.08 -3.89 8.72
N ILE A 256 6.93 -3.03 7.70
CA ILE A 256 8.02 -2.68 6.81
C ILE A 256 8.57 -1.28 7.09
N ASP A 257 7.77 -0.36 7.64
CA ASP A 257 8.21 1.01 7.92
C ASP A 257 8.99 1.17 9.23
N GLY A 258 9.33 0.06 9.92
CA GLY A 258 10.04 0.10 11.21
C GLY A 258 9.20 0.72 12.34
N THR A 259 7.93 1.01 12.07
CA THR A 259 6.98 1.59 13.03
C THR A 259 6.23 0.53 13.83
N TYR A 260 6.51 -0.76 13.58
CA TYR A 260 6.02 -1.81 14.46
C TYR A 260 6.77 -1.74 15.80
N LYS A 261 6.36 -0.79 16.61
CA LYS A 261 6.49 -0.92 18.05
C LYS A 261 5.48 -1.98 18.42
N GLU A 262 5.94 -3.05 19.07
CA GLU A 262 5.05 -3.92 19.78
C GLU A 262 4.06 -3.02 20.53
N ASP A 263 2.80 -2.99 20.10
CA ASP A 263 1.72 -2.62 20.98
C ASP A 263 1.70 -3.71 22.04
N ILE A 264 2.54 -3.50 23.07
CA ILE A 264 2.24 -4.04 24.38
C ILE A 264 0.87 -3.42 24.66
N PRO A 265 -0.20 -4.20 24.72
CA PRO A 265 -1.49 -3.64 25.03
C PRO A 265 -1.35 -3.04 26.42
N ASP A 266 -1.18 -1.73 26.48
CA ASP A 266 -1.48 -0.95 27.66
C ASP A 266 -2.96 -1.19 27.93
N ASN A 267 -3.17 -2.03 28.91
CA ASN A 267 -4.45 -2.45 29.42
C ASN A 267 -5.10 -1.23 30.12
N LYS A 268 -5.73 -0.37 29.32
CA LYS A 268 -6.71 0.61 29.84
C LYS A 268 -7.87 0.74 28.86
N THR A 269 -8.93 0.00 29.23
CA THR A 269 -10.35 0.40 29.24
C THR A 269 -10.91 0.97 27.93
N GLU A 270 -12.02 0.56 27.42
CA GLU A 270 -13.38 0.40 27.97
C GLU A 270 -14.27 -0.30 26.95
N ALA A 271 -15.14 -1.15 27.47
CA ALA A 271 -16.49 -1.42 27.03
C ALA A 271 -16.78 -1.78 25.57
N ASP A 272 -16.87 -3.09 25.31
CA ASP A 272 -18.01 -3.59 24.56
C ASP A 272 -18.56 -4.86 25.23
N ASN A 273 -19.80 -4.72 25.67
CA ASN A 273 -20.61 -5.67 26.39
C ASN A 273 -20.97 -6.89 25.54
N ASN A 274 -20.91 -8.03 26.20
CA ASN A 274 -21.57 -9.32 25.97
C ASN A 274 -20.65 -10.48 25.55
N VAL A 275 -19.69 -10.82 26.41
CA VAL A 275 -19.25 -12.19 26.60
C VAL A 275 -19.14 -12.42 28.10
N ILE A 276 -19.79 -13.45 28.60
CA ILE A 276 -19.79 -13.91 29.98
C ILE A 276 -18.36 -13.86 30.52
N GLN A 277 -18.03 -12.90 31.36
CA GLN A 277 -16.75 -12.76 32.05
C GLN A 277 -16.67 -13.90 33.06
N GLN A 278 -15.89 -14.94 32.74
CA GLN A 278 -15.33 -15.78 33.79
C GLN A 278 -14.18 -14.98 34.43
N ASP A 279 -14.44 -14.49 35.64
CA ASP A 279 -13.43 -13.82 36.45
C ASP A 279 -12.39 -14.87 36.91
N TYR A 280 -11.14 -14.67 36.50
CA TYR A 280 -10.02 -15.54 36.87
C TYR A 280 -9.28 -14.92 38.08
N TYR A 281 -9.15 -15.64 39.16
CA TYR A 281 -8.49 -15.17 40.40
C TYR A 281 -7.32 -16.08 40.78
N CYS A 282 -6.32 -15.50 41.45
CA CYS A 282 -5.20 -16.23 42.02
C CYS A 282 -5.64 -17.00 43.25
N ASP A 283 -5.38 -18.30 43.29
CA ASP A 283 -5.76 -19.22 44.37
C ASP A 283 -5.04 -18.91 45.70
N LYS A 284 -3.86 -18.27 45.65
CA LYS A 284 -3.04 -17.98 46.86
C LYS A 284 -3.32 -16.60 47.44
N CYS A 285 -3.66 -15.57 46.65
CA CYS A 285 -3.83 -14.18 47.14
C CYS A 285 -5.13 -13.52 46.73
N GLY A 286 -5.99 -14.18 45.90
CA GLY A 286 -7.27 -13.61 45.46
C GLY A 286 -7.16 -12.47 44.44
N GLU A 287 -5.97 -12.09 44.01
CA GLU A 287 -5.82 -11.06 42.97
C GLU A 287 -6.39 -11.54 41.62
N PRO A 288 -7.09 -10.68 40.88
CA PRO A 288 -7.57 -11.00 39.54
C PRO A 288 -6.39 -11.24 38.59
N VAL A 289 -6.49 -12.27 37.75
CA VAL A 289 -5.47 -12.64 36.79
C VAL A 289 -6.04 -12.70 35.38
N THR A 290 -5.23 -12.40 34.39
CA THR A 290 -5.66 -12.53 33.00
C THR A 290 -5.80 -14.00 32.59
N LYS A 291 -6.63 -14.32 31.62
CA LYS A 291 -6.82 -15.68 31.08
C LYS A 291 -5.48 -16.34 30.68
N LYS A 292 -4.54 -15.57 30.15
CA LYS A 292 -3.21 -16.05 29.76
C LYS A 292 -2.37 -16.49 30.98
N VAL A 293 -2.39 -15.68 32.04
CA VAL A 293 -1.66 -15.99 33.28
C VAL A 293 -2.31 -17.16 34.00
N TRP A 294 -3.62 -17.24 33.98
CA TRP A 294 -4.40 -18.36 34.52
C TRP A 294 -4.05 -19.67 33.82
N ASN A 295 -4.16 -19.72 32.47
CA ASN A 295 -3.84 -20.90 31.67
C ASN A 295 -2.40 -21.38 31.92
N TYR A 296 -1.42 -20.46 31.84
CA TYR A 296 -0.01 -20.79 32.10
C TYR A 296 0.22 -21.33 33.51
N SER A 297 -0.47 -20.75 34.49
CA SER A 297 -0.31 -21.15 35.90
C SER A 297 -0.91 -22.52 36.16
N VAL A 298 -2.08 -22.81 35.61
CA VAL A 298 -2.73 -24.12 35.74
C VAL A 298 -1.90 -25.19 35.05
N ASP A 299 -1.36 -24.92 33.86
CA ASP A 299 -0.51 -25.85 33.13
C ASP A 299 0.81 -26.19 33.87
N LYS A 300 1.42 -25.18 34.51
CA LYS A 300 2.75 -25.31 35.13
C LYS A 300 2.75 -25.60 36.61
N PHE A 301 1.72 -25.21 37.34
CA PHE A 301 1.62 -25.31 38.81
C PHE A 301 0.36 -26.03 39.28
N GLU A 302 -0.45 -26.56 38.34
CA GLU A 302 -1.72 -27.27 38.57
C GLU A 302 -2.76 -26.44 39.33
N ARG A 303 -2.56 -25.12 39.45
CA ARG A 303 -3.44 -24.20 40.16
C ARG A 303 -3.27 -22.76 39.61
N PRO A 304 -4.33 -21.93 39.64
CA PRO A 304 -4.26 -20.56 39.17
C PRO A 304 -3.49 -19.68 40.16
N LEU A 305 -2.36 -19.12 39.72
CA LEU A 305 -1.51 -18.25 40.52
C LEU A 305 -1.21 -16.94 39.74
N CYS A 306 -1.24 -15.80 40.43
CA CYS A 306 -0.72 -14.55 39.87
C CYS A 306 0.82 -14.60 39.76
N TYR A 307 1.40 -13.70 38.97
CA TYR A 307 2.83 -13.70 38.69
C TYR A 307 3.72 -13.67 39.95
N LYS A 308 3.29 -12.91 40.99
CA LYS A 308 3.98 -12.83 42.28
C LYS A 308 3.95 -14.16 43.03
N CYS A 309 2.79 -14.83 43.03
CA CYS A 309 2.64 -16.11 43.70
C CYS A 309 3.32 -17.27 42.96
N GLN A 310 3.41 -17.22 41.64
CA GLN A 310 4.19 -18.16 40.83
C GLN A 310 5.69 -18.11 41.21
N LYS A 311 6.23 -16.89 41.42
CA LYS A 311 7.62 -16.70 41.82
C LYS A 311 7.88 -17.29 43.19
N LEU A 312 7.01 -17.05 44.18
CA LEU A 312 7.13 -17.59 45.51
C LEU A 312 7.09 -19.13 45.52
N VAL A 313 6.19 -19.76 44.77
CA VAL A 313 6.08 -21.21 44.67
C VAL A 313 7.32 -21.82 44.00
N ARG A 314 7.89 -21.12 43.02
CA ARG A 314 9.13 -21.54 42.35
C ARG A 314 10.33 -21.48 43.28
N ASP A 315 10.43 -20.46 44.12
CA ASP A 315 11.50 -20.27 45.08
C ASP A 315 11.38 -21.32 46.24
N GLU A 316 10.14 -21.67 46.66
CA GLU A 316 9.84 -22.74 47.60
C GLU A 316 10.24 -24.13 47.08
N GLN A 317 10.05 -24.39 45.77
CA GLN A 317 10.43 -25.67 45.11
C GLN A 317 11.93 -25.76 44.77
N GLY A 318 12.59 -24.63 44.54
CA GLY A 318 14.03 -24.57 44.27
C GLY A 318 14.94 -24.63 45.50
N GLY A 319 14.39 -24.48 46.69
CA GLY A 319 15.11 -24.49 47.97
C GLY A 319 15.28 -25.88 48.63
N ALA A 320 14.68 -26.94 48.08
CA ALA A 320 14.72 -28.30 48.65
C ALA A 320 15.83 -29.22 48.07
N GLY A 321 16.86 -28.63 47.45
CA GLY A 321 17.98 -29.36 46.84
C GLY A 321 19.33 -28.78 47.25
N ARG A 322 19.66 -28.78 48.55
CA ARG A 322 21.03 -28.69 49.07
C ARG A 322 21.19 -29.57 50.29
#